data_26d8d70e0f80e4de1acf830e65b7b14c
#
_entry.id   26d8d70e0f80e4de1acf830e65b7b14c
#
_cell.length_a   1.000
_cell.length_b   1.000
_cell.length_c   1.000
_cell.angle_alpha   90.00
_cell.angle_beta   90.00
_cell.angle_gamma   90.00
#
_symmetry.space_group_name_H-M   'P 1'
#
loop_
_entity.id
_entity.type
_entity.pdbx_description
1 polymer ?
#
loop_
_entity_poly.entity_id
_entity_poly.type
_entity_poly.pdbx_seq_one_letter_code
_entity_poly.pdbx_strand_id
1 'polypeptide(L)'
;MQESWDNAGLQVGLTEAEVSGALLCLDVTEQIVDEAINKGCNLVVSHHPLIFRKLARICGEDYVQRAVMKALTNGIVIVSLHTNMDNAMGGVNFKIAQKMGLEDVRFMQAKQMNGVEYGSGVMGSFAEPLAADDFVIMLKREFGVECVQTNQLLRRPIKTVAICGGAGAFLLDDAVALGCDAFVTGEMHYHEFFGREQQIQIAVIGHYQSEQYTSEIFRDIIERDCPGVKCIIAETCTNPIYYL
;
A
#
# COMPACT_ATOMS: atom_id res chain seq x y z
N MET A 1 10.94 7.74 -9.26
CA MET A 1 9.86 7.51 -8.26
C MET A 1 10.13 6.26 -7.41
N GLN A 2 10.63 5.17 -8.01
CA GLN A 2 11.00 3.96 -7.26
C GLN A 2 12.22 4.21 -6.36
N GLU A 3 12.19 3.67 -5.14
CA GLU A 3 13.32 3.72 -4.22
C GLU A 3 14.47 2.82 -4.71
N SER A 4 15.71 3.18 -4.40
CA SER A 4 16.91 2.51 -4.95
C SER A 4 17.10 1.07 -4.46
N TRP A 5 16.50 0.71 -3.35
CA TRP A 5 16.54 -0.63 -2.75
C TRP A 5 15.38 -1.53 -3.21
N ASP A 6 14.38 -0.95 -3.88
CA ASP A 6 13.16 -1.63 -4.29
C ASP A 6 13.36 -2.48 -5.56
N ASN A 7 12.51 -3.49 -5.73
CA ASN A 7 12.49 -4.38 -6.87
C ASN A 7 11.14 -4.37 -7.60
N ALA A 8 10.54 -3.17 -7.78
CA ALA A 8 9.32 -3.04 -8.58
C ALA A 8 9.57 -3.34 -10.07
N GLY A 9 8.53 -3.74 -10.79
CA GLY A 9 8.55 -4.09 -12.21
C GLY A 9 8.26 -5.54 -12.49
N LEU A 10 8.70 -6.05 -13.65
CA LEU A 10 8.52 -7.43 -14.06
C LEU A 10 9.26 -8.39 -13.12
N GLN A 11 8.53 -9.26 -12.46
CA GLN A 11 9.07 -10.25 -11.52
C GLN A 11 9.26 -11.62 -12.17
N VAL A 12 8.27 -12.06 -12.95
CA VAL A 12 8.23 -13.39 -13.56
C VAL A 12 7.59 -13.27 -14.94
N GLY A 13 8.10 -14.01 -15.92
CA GLY A 13 7.49 -14.16 -17.24
C GLY A 13 8.14 -13.32 -18.33
N LEU A 14 7.45 -13.19 -19.46
CA LEU A 14 7.92 -12.55 -20.68
C LEU A 14 7.17 -11.24 -20.94
N THR A 15 7.89 -10.22 -21.40
CA THR A 15 7.33 -8.90 -21.75
C THR A 15 6.41 -8.93 -22.97
N GLU A 16 6.59 -9.89 -23.87
CA GLU A 16 5.83 -10.03 -25.13
C GLU A 16 4.58 -10.92 -24.98
N ALA A 17 4.24 -11.37 -23.78
CA ALA A 17 3.06 -12.20 -23.56
C ALA A 17 1.77 -11.43 -23.86
N GLU A 18 0.89 -11.98 -24.70
CA GLU A 18 -0.45 -11.45 -24.86
C GLU A 18 -1.26 -11.63 -23.57
N VAL A 19 -1.91 -10.57 -23.11
CA VAL A 19 -2.66 -10.58 -21.85
C VAL A 19 -4.10 -11.03 -22.09
N SER A 20 -4.48 -12.19 -21.53
CA SER A 20 -5.86 -12.71 -21.55
C SER A 20 -6.74 -12.10 -20.46
N GLY A 21 -6.14 -11.64 -19.39
CA GLY A 21 -6.75 -11.00 -18.24
C GLY A 21 -5.72 -10.74 -17.14
N ALA A 22 -6.01 -9.77 -16.26
CA ALA A 22 -5.16 -9.37 -15.15
C ALA A 22 -5.86 -9.67 -13.82
N LEU A 23 -5.20 -10.40 -12.93
CA LEU A 23 -5.57 -10.52 -11.51
C LEU A 23 -4.78 -9.51 -10.69
N LEU A 24 -5.48 -8.69 -9.90
CA LEU A 24 -4.91 -7.58 -9.14
C LEU A 24 -4.91 -7.93 -7.64
N CYS A 25 -3.77 -7.84 -6.99
CA CYS A 25 -3.61 -8.24 -5.58
C CYS A 25 -2.63 -7.33 -4.83
N LEU A 26 -2.59 -7.47 -3.51
CA LEU A 26 -1.56 -6.83 -2.69
C LEU A 26 -0.27 -7.65 -2.72
N ASP A 27 -0.34 -8.91 -2.34
CA ASP A 27 0.78 -9.84 -2.27
C ASP A 27 0.59 -10.99 -3.25
N VAL A 28 1.69 -11.60 -3.72
CA VAL A 28 1.65 -12.81 -4.54
C VAL A 28 1.99 -14.03 -3.68
N THR A 29 1.03 -14.95 -3.61
CA THR A 29 1.19 -16.27 -2.98
C THR A 29 0.89 -17.36 -4.00
N GLU A 30 1.16 -18.63 -3.64
CA GLU A 30 0.75 -19.77 -4.49
C GLU A 30 -0.77 -19.78 -4.73
N GLN A 31 -1.57 -19.37 -3.74
CA GLN A 31 -3.02 -19.28 -3.84
C GLN A 31 -3.48 -18.19 -4.81
N ILE A 32 -2.80 -17.05 -4.85
CA ILE A 32 -3.06 -15.98 -5.84
C ILE A 32 -2.77 -16.48 -7.25
N VAL A 33 -1.67 -17.24 -7.45
CA VAL A 33 -1.37 -17.84 -8.76
C VAL A 33 -2.45 -18.86 -9.16
N ASP A 34 -2.92 -19.69 -8.21
CA ASP A 34 -4.04 -20.60 -8.45
C ASP A 34 -5.32 -19.85 -8.82
N GLU A 35 -5.62 -18.75 -8.14
CA GLU A 35 -6.78 -17.90 -8.45
C GLU A 35 -6.66 -17.31 -9.87
N ALA A 36 -5.48 -16.82 -10.27
CA ALA A 36 -5.25 -16.30 -11.61
C ALA A 36 -5.53 -17.37 -12.67
N ILE A 37 -4.99 -18.58 -12.50
CA ILE A 37 -5.23 -19.73 -13.38
C ILE A 37 -6.72 -20.03 -13.48
N ASN A 38 -7.41 -20.16 -12.35
CA ASN A 38 -8.84 -20.52 -12.29
C ASN A 38 -9.74 -19.46 -12.94
N LYS A 39 -9.35 -18.18 -12.87
CA LYS A 39 -10.09 -17.06 -13.47
C LYS A 39 -9.68 -16.78 -14.94
N GLY A 40 -8.73 -17.55 -15.49
CA GLY A 40 -8.23 -17.41 -16.86
C GLY A 40 -7.39 -16.15 -17.08
N CYS A 41 -6.79 -15.61 -16.02
CA CYS A 41 -5.85 -14.51 -16.08
C CYS A 41 -4.43 -15.03 -16.22
N ASN A 42 -3.67 -14.51 -17.17
CA ASN A 42 -2.24 -14.81 -17.31
C ASN A 42 -1.30 -13.68 -16.89
N LEU A 43 -1.86 -12.58 -16.38
CA LEU A 43 -1.12 -11.49 -15.75
C LEU A 43 -1.57 -11.36 -14.29
N VAL A 44 -0.61 -11.28 -13.38
CA VAL A 44 -0.83 -10.86 -11.98
C VAL A 44 -0.14 -9.52 -11.79
N VAL A 45 -0.90 -8.53 -11.32
CA VAL A 45 -0.36 -7.22 -10.93
C VAL A 45 -0.47 -7.11 -9.42
N SER A 46 0.66 -7.01 -8.75
CA SER A 46 0.74 -6.91 -7.29
C SER A 46 1.35 -5.60 -6.82
N HIS A 47 1.06 -5.24 -5.58
CA HIS A 47 1.77 -4.14 -4.93
C HIS A 47 3.16 -4.60 -4.48
N HIS A 48 3.23 -5.59 -3.62
CA HIS A 48 4.51 -6.08 -3.11
C HIS A 48 5.23 -6.95 -4.15
N PRO A 49 6.56 -6.72 -4.35
CA PRO A 49 7.37 -7.58 -5.20
C PRO A 49 7.45 -9.00 -4.65
N LEU A 50 7.06 -9.98 -5.48
CA LEU A 50 7.21 -11.40 -5.11
C LEU A 50 8.68 -11.73 -4.84
N ILE A 51 9.58 -11.24 -5.69
CA ILE A 51 11.02 -11.44 -5.56
C ILE A 51 11.65 -10.18 -4.94
N PHE A 52 11.42 -9.97 -3.64
CA PHE A 52 12.02 -8.83 -2.94
C PHE A 52 13.53 -9.01 -2.70
N ARG A 53 13.97 -10.25 -2.46
CA ARG A 53 15.38 -10.62 -2.30
C ARG A 53 15.83 -11.50 -3.47
N LYS A 54 17.07 -11.32 -3.91
CA LYS A 54 17.66 -12.10 -5.01
C LYS A 54 17.56 -13.60 -4.72
N LEU A 55 17.03 -14.36 -5.68
CA LEU A 55 16.97 -15.81 -5.61
C LEU A 55 18.29 -16.38 -6.17
N ALA A 56 18.97 -17.23 -5.39
CA ALA A 56 20.15 -17.95 -5.83
C ALA A 56 19.80 -19.21 -6.64
N ARG A 57 18.60 -19.77 -6.41
CA ARG A 57 18.08 -20.98 -7.04
C ARG A 57 16.55 -20.97 -6.98
N ILE A 58 15.91 -21.79 -7.79
CA ILE A 58 14.45 -21.98 -7.80
C ILE A 58 14.20 -23.48 -7.70
N CYS A 59 13.98 -23.99 -6.49
CA CYS A 59 13.81 -25.42 -6.19
C CYS A 59 12.69 -25.70 -5.16
N GLY A 60 11.86 -24.68 -4.84
CA GLY A 60 10.68 -24.84 -4.00
C GLY A 60 10.93 -24.82 -2.49
N GLU A 61 12.10 -24.36 -2.04
CA GLU A 61 12.46 -24.34 -0.62
C GLU A 61 11.56 -23.40 0.23
N ASP A 62 11.11 -22.29 -0.36
CA ASP A 62 10.25 -21.30 0.30
C ASP A 62 9.02 -20.96 -0.56
N TYR A 63 8.10 -20.16 0.00
CA TYR A 63 6.86 -19.79 -0.70
C TYR A 63 7.11 -18.96 -1.95
N VAL A 64 8.16 -18.11 -1.97
CA VAL A 64 8.51 -17.28 -3.14
C VAL A 64 8.93 -18.18 -4.31
N GLN A 65 9.85 -19.13 -4.05
CA GLN A 65 10.29 -20.08 -5.08
C GLN A 65 9.12 -20.92 -5.60
N ARG A 66 8.21 -21.39 -4.72
CA ARG A 66 7.04 -22.19 -5.15
C ARG A 66 6.08 -21.35 -5.99
N ALA A 67 5.80 -20.10 -5.60
CA ALA A 67 4.97 -19.19 -6.40
C ALA A 67 5.60 -18.88 -7.76
N VAL A 68 6.93 -18.63 -7.82
CA VAL A 68 7.68 -18.43 -9.06
C VAL A 68 7.59 -19.66 -9.96
N MET A 69 7.85 -20.86 -9.42
CA MET A 69 7.76 -22.11 -10.18
C MET A 69 6.36 -22.32 -10.76
N LYS A 70 5.33 -22.12 -9.91
CA LYS A 70 3.93 -22.25 -10.32
C LYS A 70 3.57 -21.26 -11.41
N ALA A 71 3.96 -20.00 -11.28
CA ALA A 71 3.73 -18.98 -12.30
C ALA A 71 4.40 -19.34 -13.62
N LEU A 72 5.69 -19.70 -13.62
CA LEU A 72 6.44 -20.07 -14.84
C LEU A 72 5.84 -21.27 -15.54
N THR A 73 5.49 -22.33 -14.80
CA THR A 73 4.95 -23.57 -15.40
C THR A 73 3.54 -23.43 -15.97
N ASN A 74 2.80 -22.38 -15.56
CA ASN A 74 1.46 -22.07 -16.04
C ASN A 74 1.39 -20.84 -16.95
N GLY A 75 2.54 -20.27 -17.37
CA GLY A 75 2.59 -19.12 -18.26
C GLY A 75 2.02 -17.83 -17.66
N ILE A 76 2.07 -17.70 -16.34
CA ILE A 76 1.62 -16.50 -15.62
C ILE A 76 2.76 -15.49 -15.56
N VAL A 77 2.47 -14.28 -16.00
CA VAL A 77 3.36 -13.11 -15.87
C VAL A 77 3.04 -12.38 -14.56
N ILE A 78 4.06 -11.98 -13.81
CA ILE A 78 3.90 -11.23 -12.55
C ILE A 78 4.63 -9.90 -12.67
N VAL A 79 3.91 -8.81 -12.42
CA VAL A 79 4.43 -7.43 -12.38
C VAL A 79 4.07 -6.82 -11.03
N SER A 80 5.04 -6.18 -10.38
CA SER A 80 4.81 -5.52 -9.08
C SER A 80 5.03 -4.00 -9.18
N LEU A 81 4.12 -3.24 -8.59
CA LEU A 81 4.14 -1.78 -8.52
C LEU A 81 4.15 -1.38 -7.04
N HIS A 82 5.33 -1.15 -6.50
CA HIS A 82 5.60 -0.97 -5.07
C HIS A 82 5.88 0.52 -4.73
N THR A 83 7.10 0.87 -4.34
CA THR A 83 7.40 2.27 -3.96
C THR A 83 7.19 3.27 -5.09
N ASN A 84 7.25 2.86 -6.35
CA ASN A 84 6.87 3.70 -7.48
C ASN A 84 5.38 4.06 -7.49
N MET A 85 4.51 3.23 -6.89
CA MET A 85 3.09 3.50 -6.71
C MET A 85 2.84 4.29 -5.42
N ASP A 86 3.59 4.02 -4.34
CA ASP A 86 3.51 4.80 -3.09
C ASP A 86 3.85 6.26 -3.30
N ASN A 87 4.88 6.51 -4.12
CA ASN A 87 5.43 7.83 -4.39
C ASN A 87 4.73 8.56 -5.56
N ALA A 88 3.75 7.94 -6.22
CA ALA A 88 3.04 8.55 -7.34
C ALA A 88 1.90 9.46 -6.90
N MET A 89 1.65 10.52 -7.68
CA MET A 89 0.41 11.29 -7.57
C MET A 89 -0.80 10.37 -7.83
N GLY A 90 -1.77 10.39 -6.93
CA GLY A 90 -2.92 9.48 -7.00
C GLY A 90 -2.63 8.02 -6.61
N GLY A 91 -1.43 7.73 -6.10
CA GLY A 91 -1.04 6.40 -5.62
C GLY A 91 -1.58 6.04 -4.24
N VAL A 92 -0.92 5.08 -3.59
CA VAL A 92 -1.41 4.43 -2.34
C VAL A 92 -1.75 5.44 -1.25
N ASN A 93 -0.84 6.38 -0.96
CA ASN A 93 -1.05 7.36 0.10
C ASN A 93 -2.22 8.33 -0.20
N PHE A 94 -2.43 8.68 -1.47
CA PHE A 94 -3.60 9.46 -1.90
C PHE A 94 -4.89 8.67 -1.74
N LYS A 95 -4.88 7.35 -2.01
CA LYS A 95 -6.03 6.48 -1.82
C LYS A 95 -6.42 6.39 -0.34
N ILE A 96 -5.44 6.29 0.56
CA ILE A 96 -5.68 6.33 2.01
C ILE A 96 -6.32 7.67 2.40
N ALA A 97 -5.76 8.80 1.94
CA ALA A 97 -6.31 10.13 2.20
C ALA A 97 -7.74 10.29 1.68
N GLN A 98 -8.02 9.79 0.48
CA GLN A 98 -9.37 9.77 -0.11
C GLN A 98 -10.37 8.99 0.76
N LYS A 99 -9.98 7.81 1.25
CA LYS A 99 -10.83 6.99 2.14
C LYS A 99 -11.13 7.68 3.47
N MET A 100 -10.19 8.47 3.96
CA MET A 100 -10.37 9.28 5.17
C MET A 100 -11.19 10.55 4.93
N GLY A 101 -11.49 10.91 3.67
CA GLY A 101 -12.20 12.14 3.32
C GLY A 101 -11.36 13.40 3.55
N LEU A 102 -10.05 13.32 3.39
CA LEU A 102 -9.16 14.48 3.51
C LEU A 102 -9.20 15.35 2.26
N GLU A 103 -9.15 16.66 2.47
CA GLU A 103 -9.06 17.70 1.45
C GLU A 103 -7.62 18.26 1.38
N ASP A 104 -7.31 18.99 0.31
CA ASP A 104 -6.00 19.66 0.07
C ASP A 104 -4.80 18.73 0.21
N VAL A 105 -4.95 17.51 -0.32
CA VAL A 105 -3.94 16.46 -0.20
C VAL A 105 -2.72 16.77 -1.05
N ARG A 106 -1.54 16.76 -0.43
CA ARG A 106 -0.23 16.99 -1.07
C ARG A 106 0.84 16.10 -0.47
N PHE A 107 1.95 15.93 -1.18
CA PHE A 107 3.10 15.20 -0.65
C PHE A 107 3.71 15.87 0.59
N MET A 108 4.18 15.07 1.54
CA MET A 108 4.99 15.55 2.67
C MET A 108 6.40 15.89 2.20
N GLN A 109 7.02 15.00 1.44
CA GLN A 109 8.35 15.19 0.84
C GLN A 109 8.23 15.22 -0.68
N ALA A 110 7.76 16.36 -1.23
CA ALA A 110 7.61 16.55 -2.67
C ALA A 110 8.96 16.61 -3.40
N LYS A 111 9.06 15.93 -4.53
CA LYS A 111 10.19 15.88 -5.44
C LYS A 111 9.67 16.09 -6.89
N GLN A 112 10.57 16.44 -7.80
CA GLN A 112 10.25 16.61 -9.21
C GLN A 112 11.18 15.76 -10.08
N MET A 113 10.60 15.08 -11.07
CA MET A 113 11.35 14.33 -12.07
C MET A 113 10.67 14.48 -13.44
N ASN A 114 11.39 15.05 -14.42
CA ASN A 114 10.87 15.29 -15.78
C ASN A 114 9.53 16.07 -15.81
N GLY A 115 9.36 17.04 -14.91
CA GLY A 115 8.13 17.83 -14.81
C GLY A 115 6.97 17.13 -14.08
N VAL A 116 7.17 15.92 -13.58
CA VAL A 116 6.18 15.17 -12.80
C VAL A 116 6.53 15.27 -11.33
N GLU A 117 5.55 15.69 -10.50
CA GLU A 117 5.67 15.69 -9.06
C GLU A 117 5.45 14.28 -8.50
N TYR A 118 6.29 13.89 -7.56
CA TYR A 118 6.22 12.65 -6.82
C TYR A 118 6.79 12.86 -5.41
N GLY A 119 6.58 11.93 -4.48
CA GLY A 119 7.13 12.11 -3.14
C GLY A 119 6.70 11.04 -2.15
N SER A 120 7.32 11.06 -0.98
CA SER A 120 7.03 10.11 0.08
C SER A 120 6.00 10.68 1.05
N GLY A 121 4.98 9.87 1.38
CA GLY A 121 3.88 10.26 2.24
C GLY A 121 3.06 11.43 1.73
N VAL A 122 1.86 11.58 2.24
CA VAL A 122 1.00 12.72 1.95
C VAL A 122 0.46 13.35 3.22
N MET A 123 0.01 14.60 3.14
CA MET A 123 -0.75 15.25 4.19
C MET A 123 -1.99 15.91 3.61
N GLY A 124 -3.03 16.01 4.41
CA GLY A 124 -4.27 16.68 4.05
C GLY A 124 -5.03 17.14 5.29
N SER A 125 -6.22 17.69 5.13
CA SER A 125 -7.01 18.22 6.24
C SER A 125 -8.45 17.73 6.18
N PHE A 126 -9.06 17.49 7.33
CA PHE A 126 -10.51 17.35 7.41
C PHE A 126 -11.17 18.71 7.19
N ALA A 127 -12.35 18.73 6.58
CA ALA A 127 -13.18 19.94 6.50
C ALA A 127 -13.49 20.46 7.91
N GLU A 128 -13.95 19.57 8.80
CA GLU A 128 -14.21 19.84 10.22
C GLU A 128 -13.26 19.01 11.09
N PRO A 129 -12.63 19.61 12.13
CA PRO A 129 -11.76 18.86 13.03
C PRO A 129 -12.50 17.77 13.80
N LEU A 130 -11.86 16.62 14.01
CA LEU A 130 -12.39 15.49 14.77
C LEU A 130 -11.78 15.42 16.18
N ALA A 131 -12.55 14.97 17.18
CA ALA A 131 -11.97 14.54 18.44
C ALA A 131 -11.08 13.30 18.23
N ALA A 132 -10.06 13.09 19.06
CA ALA A 132 -9.08 12.03 18.84
C ALA A 132 -9.69 10.62 18.92
N ASP A 133 -10.69 10.41 19.74
CA ASP A 133 -11.46 9.15 19.82
C ASP A 133 -12.34 8.94 18.58
N ASP A 134 -13.03 9.96 18.10
CA ASP A 134 -13.79 9.90 16.84
C ASP A 134 -12.89 9.62 15.64
N PHE A 135 -11.68 10.19 15.61
CA PHE A 135 -10.66 9.89 14.60
C PHE A 135 -10.27 8.41 14.59
N VAL A 136 -10.00 7.81 15.77
CA VAL A 136 -9.69 6.37 15.86
C VAL A 136 -10.89 5.52 15.43
N ILE A 137 -12.11 5.88 15.82
CA ILE A 137 -13.34 5.18 15.40
C ILE A 137 -13.52 5.25 13.88
N MET A 138 -13.28 6.42 13.29
CA MET A 138 -13.34 6.60 11.83
C MET A 138 -12.32 5.70 11.13
N LEU A 139 -11.05 5.63 11.59
CA LEU A 139 -10.04 4.75 11.02
C LEU A 139 -10.47 3.28 11.08
N LYS A 140 -11.02 2.84 12.21
CA LYS A 140 -11.53 1.46 12.35
C LYS A 140 -12.60 1.15 11.32
N ARG A 141 -13.54 2.04 11.10
CA ARG A 141 -14.62 1.88 10.15
C ARG A 141 -14.13 1.89 8.69
N GLU A 142 -13.34 2.89 8.31
CA GLU A 142 -12.94 3.10 6.91
C GLU A 142 -11.93 2.05 6.40
N PHE A 143 -11.10 1.50 7.30
CA PHE A 143 -10.09 0.50 6.95
C PHE A 143 -10.44 -0.92 7.40
N GLY A 144 -11.59 -1.12 8.03
CA GLY A 144 -12.04 -2.45 8.49
C GLY A 144 -11.11 -3.05 9.55
N VAL A 145 -10.55 -2.23 10.46
CA VAL A 145 -9.61 -2.69 11.48
C VAL A 145 -10.29 -2.85 12.85
N GLU A 146 -10.00 -3.95 13.51
CA GLU A 146 -10.52 -4.20 14.86
C GLU A 146 -9.73 -3.47 15.94
N CYS A 147 -8.43 -3.28 15.72
CA CYS A 147 -7.52 -2.65 16.66
C CYS A 147 -6.61 -1.63 15.96
N VAL A 148 -6.55 -0.41 16.47
CA VAL A 148 -5.58 0.62 16.08
C VAL A 148 -4.58 0.77 17.21
N GLN A 149 -3.27 0.64 16.93
CA GLN A 149 -2.25 0.97 17.91
C GLN A 149 -2.07 2.50 17.92
N THR A 150 -2.09 3.10 19.10
CA THR A 150 -2.00 4.56 19.23
C THR A 150 -1.20 4.95 20.48
N ASN A 151 -0.61 6.15 20.48
CA ASN A 151 -0.13 6.79 21.68
C ASN A 151 -1.31 7.37 22.50
N GLN A 152 -1.00 8.06 23.61
CA GLN A 152 -2.04 8.74 24.38
C GLN A 152 -2.86 9.68 23.48
N LEU A 153 -4.19 9.56 23.55
CA LEU A 153 -5.09 10.40 22.77
C LEU A 153 -4.85 11.90 23.01
N LEU A 154 -4.82 12.66 21.92
CA LEU A 154 -4.70 14.11 21.99
C LEU A 154 -5.89 14.73 22.71
N ARG A 155 -5.62 15.78 23.49
CA ARG A 155 -6.65 16.59 24.16
C ARG A 155 -7.20 17.72 23.28
N ARG A 156 -6.64 17.90 22.09
CA ARG A 156 -7.06 18.87 21.08
C ARG A 156 -7.61 18.15 19.84
N PRO A 157 -8.50 18.82 19.08
CA PRO A 157 -9.03 18.24 17.85
C PRO A 157 -7.94 17.98 16.82
N ILE A 158 -8.17 16.99 15.96
CA ILE A 158 -7.35 16.59 14.83
C ILE A 158 -7.96 17.18 13.56
N LYS A 159 -7.21 18.03 12.87
CA LYS A 159 -7.59 18.61 11.58
C LYS A 159 -6.63 18.20 10.48
N THR A 160 -5.33 18.31 10.70
CA THR A 160 -4.29 18.04 9.72
C THR A 160 -3.70 16.66 9.95
N VAL A 161 -3.71 15.81 8.94
CA VAL A 161 -3.27 14.42 9.03
C VAL A 161 -2.16 14.16 8.01
N ALA A 162 -1.06 13.61 8.49
CA ALA A 162 0.00 13.03 7.67
C ALA A 162 -0.21 11.52 7.52
N ILE A 163 0.12 10.97 6.35
CA ILE A 163 -0.14 9.58 5.98
C ILE A 163 1.08 8.99 5.29
N CYS A 164 1.47 7.80 5.71
CA CYS A 164 2.34 6.93 4.95
C CYS A 164 1.94 5.48 5.20
N GLY A 165 1.33 4.81 4.21
CA GLY A 165 0.95 3.40 4.26
C GLY A 165 2.16 2.48 4.45
N GLY A 166 1.89 1.20 4.71
CA GLY A 166 2.94 0.21 4.93
C GLY A 166 3.88 0.57 6.09
N ALA A 167 5.18 0.40 5.89
CA ALA A 167 6.23 0.70 6.88
C ALA A 167 6.64 2.19 6.84
N GLY A 168 5.69 3.09 7.07
CA GLY A 168 5.86 4.54 6.90
C GLY A 168 6.46 5.30 8.08
N ALA A 169 6.82 4.64 9.18
CA ALA A 169 7.25 5.28 10.44
C ALA A 169 8.39 6.30 10.28
N PHE A 170 9.23 6.15 9.26
CA PHE A 170 10.36 7.05 8.97
C PHE A 170 9.93 8.49 8.67
N LEU A 171 8.66 8.76 8.37
CA LEU A 171 8.10 10.10 8.14
C LEU A 171 7.47 10.75 9.38
N LEU A 172 7.52 10.10 10.54
CA LEU A 172 6.91 10.64 11.76
C LEU A 172 7.52 12.01 12.16
N ASP A 173 8.84 12.16 12.07
CA ASP A 173 9.51 13.41 12.40
C ASP A 173 9.16 14.53 11.43
N ASP A 174 8.99 14.20 10.14
CA ASP A 174 8.53 15.15 9.12
C ASP A 174 7.08 15.57 9.39
N ALA A 175 6.20 14.64 9.79
CA ALA A 175 4.82 14.94 10.16
C ALA A 175 4.75 15.92 11.32
N VAL A 176 5.60 15.74 12.34
CA VAL A 176 5.72 16.65 13.47
C VAL A 176 6.25 18.02 13.03
N ALA A 177 7.30 18.05 12.22
CA ALA A 177 7.91 19.29 11.71
C ALA A 177 6.94 20.10 10.82
N LEU A 178 6.07 19.42 10.08
CA LEU A 178 5.00 20.02 9.27
C LEU A 178 3.80 20.48 10.10
N GLY A 179 3.78 20.23 11.42
CA GLY A 179 2.72 20.63 12.32
C GLY A 179 1.43 19.84 12.15
N CYS A 180 1.50 18.60 11.69
CA CYS A 180 0.33 17.72 11.58
C CYS A 180 -0.21 17.35 12.96
N ASP A 181 -1.54 17.25 13.09
CA ASP A 181 -2.20 16.81 14.31
C ASP A 181 -2.15 15.30 14.48
N ALA A 182 -2.16 14.54 13.38
CA ALA A 182 -2.08 13.08 13.39
C ALA A 182 -1.14 12.53 12.32
N PHE A 183 -0.61 11.33 12.58
CA PHE A 183 0.16 10.52 11.63
C PHE A 183 -0.43 9.12 11.55
N VAL A 184 -0.81 8.70 10.34
CA VAL A 184 -1.37 7.37 10.05
C VAL A 184 -0.36 6.56 9.26
N THR A 185 -0.07 5.34 9.71
CA THR A 185 0.83 4.41 9.05
C THR A 185 0.38 2.96 9.22
N GLY A 186 0.95 2.03 8.44
CA GLY A 186 0.70 0.60 8.57
C GLY A 186 1.50 -0.06 9.68
N GLU A 187 2.76 0.34 9.86
CA GLU A 187 3.68 -0.27 10.85
C GLU A 187 4.52 0.77 11.56
N MET A 188 4.81 0.49 12.84
CA MET A 188 5.67 1.30 13.68
C MET A 188 6.27 0.46 14.80
N HIS A 189 7.55 0.65 15.12
CA HIS A 189 8.20 -0.03 16.23
C HIS A 189 7.83 0.60 17.58
N TYR A 190 7.83 -0.22 18.64
CA TYR A 190 7.47 0.17 20.00
C TYR A 190 8.15 1.47 20.49
N HIS A 191 9.44 1.62 20.24
CA HIS A 191 10.21 2.77 20.73
C HIS A 191 9.92 4.08 19.98
N GLU A 192 9.30 4.04 18.81
CA GLU A 192 8.96 5.22 18.01
C GLU A 192 7.75 5.99 18.56
N PHE A 193 6.96 5.36 19.46
CA PHE A 193 5.82 6.01 20.11
C PHE A 193 6.21 6.97 21.21
N PHE A 194 7.43 6.85 21.78
CA PHE A 194 7.84 7.68 22.92
C PHE A 194 8.18 9.11 22.53
N GLY A 195 7.95 10.05 23.48
CA GLY A 195 8.29 11.46 23.34
C GLY A 195 7.40 12.21 22.37
N ARG A 196 6.22 11.68 22.04
CA ARG A 196 5.23 12.28 21.13
C ARG A 196 3.91 12.64 21.82
N GLU A 197 3.87 12.50 23.16
CA GLU A 197 2.68 12.73 23.97
C GLU A 197 2.19 14.17 23.79
N GLN A 198 0.90 14.31 23.44
CA GLN A 198 0.22 15.59 23.15
C GLN A 198 0.86 16.41 22.00
N GLN A 199 1.89 15.88 21.32
CA GLN A 199 2.52 16.52 20.17
C GLN A 199 1.79 16.15 18.87
N ILE A 200 1.60 14.85 18.63
CA ILE A 200 0.91 14.30 17.46
C ILE A 200 0.17 13.02 17.86
N GLN A 201 -1.01 12.78 17.27
CA GLN A 201 -1.72 11.51 17.40
C GLN A 201 -1.13 10.50 16.43
N ILE A 202 -0.49 9.47 16.95
CA ILE A 202 -0.04 8.35 16.13
C ILE A 202 -1.19 7.35 16.00
N ALA A 203 -1.40 6.81 14.80
CA ALA A 203 -2.35 5.75 14.53
C ALA A 203 -1.76 4.71 13.56
N VAL A 204 -1.53 3.49 14.06
CA VAL A 204 -1.03 2.36 13.27
C VAL A 204 -2.20 1.43 13.00
N ILE A 205 -2.57 1.31 11.71
CA ILE A 205 -3.78 0.61 11.27
C ILE A 205 -3.53 -0.78 10.69
N GLY A 206 -2.25 -1.20 10.62
CA GLY A 206 -1.83 -2.46 10.00
C GLY A 206 -1.35 -2.28 8.57
N HIS A 207 -0.29 -3.00 8.21
CA HIS A 207 0.34 -2.93 6.88
C HIS A 207 -0.68 -3.26 5.79
N TYR A 208 -1.24 -4.48 5.84
CA TYR A 208 -2.26 -4.93 4.90
C TYR A 208 -3.44 -3.96 4.81
N GLN A 209 -3.96 -3.51 5.95
CA GLN A 209 -5.15 -2.66 6.01
C GLN A 209 -4.91 -1.28 5.41
N SER A 210 -3.69 -0.76 5.49
CA SER A 210 -3.34 0.53 4.86
C SER A 210 -3.23 0.44 3.35
N GLU A 211 -2.89 -0.74 2.80
CA GLU A 211 -2.55 -0.91 1.38
C GLU A 211 -3.51 -1.80 0.59
N GLN A 212 -4.44 -2.51 1.23
CA GLN A 212 -5.36 -3.45 0.57
C GLN A 212 -6.14 -2.85 -0.62
N TYR A 213 -6.30 -1.53 -0.66
CA TYR A 213 -7.03 -0.82 -1.71
C TYR A 213 -6.17 -0.49 -2.95
N THR A 214 -4.89 -0.87 -2.95
CA THR A 214 -3.97 -0.64 -4.08
C THR A 214 -4.46 -1.34 -5.35
N SER A 215 -5.11 -2.50 -5.22
CA SER A 215 -5.71 -3.22 -6.35
C SER A 215 -6.80 -2.40 -7.08
N GLU A 216 -7.51 -1.50 -6.37
CA GLU A 216 -8.48 -0.60 -6.99
C GLU A 216 -7.77 0.44 -7.88
N ILE A 217 -6.61 0.95 -7.43
CA ILE A 217 -5.79 1.89 -8.21
C ILE A 217 -5.30 1.21 -9.49
N PHE A 218 -4.82 -0.03 -9.39
CA PHE A 218 -4.37 -0.80 -10.56
C PHE A 218 -5.49 -1.01 -11.56
N ARG A 219 -6.68 -1.38 -11.10
CA ARG A 219 -7.85 -1.55 -11.96
C ARG A 219 -8.15 -0.24 -12.69
N ASP A 220 -8.26 0.87 -11.99
CA ASP A 220 -8.62 2.16 -12.56
C ASP A 220 -7.59 2.62 -13.62
N ILE A 221 -6.28 2.33 -13.41
CA ILE A 221 -5.22 2.64 -14.37
C ILE A 221 -5.31 1.73 -15.60
N ILE A 222 -5.46 0.41 -15.42
CA ILE A 222 -5.48 -0.54 -16.53
C ILE A 222 -6.74 -0.35 -17.39
N GLU A 223 -7.91 -0.16 -16.78
CA GLU A 223 -9.15 0.07 -17.51
C GLU A 223 -9.11 1.39 -18.32
N ARG A 224 -8.42 2.42 -17.80
CA ARG A 224 -8.24 3.68 -18.51
C ARG A 224 -7.24 3.59 -19.66
N ASP A 225 -6.08 2.98 -19.44
CA ASP A 225 -4.92 3.06 -20.34
C ASP A 225 -4.78 1.83 -21.24
N CYS A 226 -5.40 0.70 -20.89
CA CYS A 226 -5.39 -0.55 -21.61
C CYS A 226 -6.83 -1.07 -21.85
N PRO A 227 -7.66 -0.33 -22.59
CA PRO A 227 -9.05 -0.71 -22.79
C PRO A 227 -9.17 -2.09 -23.46
N GLY A 228 -9.95 -2.99 -22.88
CA GLY A 228 -10.15 -4.35 -23.36
C GLY A 228 -9.42 -5.41 -22.53
N VAL A 229 -8.51 -5.06 -21.65
CA VAL A 229 -7.93 -5.99 -20.69
C VAL A 229 -8.93 -6.22 -19.55
N LYS A 230 -9.35 -7.47 -19.36
CA LYS A 230 -10.21 -7.85 -18.24
C LYS A 230 -9.43 -7.75 -16.94
N CYS A 231 -9.88 -6.93 -15.99
CA CYS A 231 -9.30 -6.78 -14.66
C CYS A 231 -10.17 -7.46 -13.60
N ILE A 232 -9.56 -8.26 -12.73
CA ILE A 232 -10.23 -8.91 -11.60
C ILE A 232 -9.41 -8.60 -10.34
N ILE A 233 -10.04 -8.04 -9.32
CA ILE A 233 -9.44 -7.93 -7.99
C ILE A 233 -9.50 -9.31 -7.34
N ALA A 234 -8.38 -9.77 -6.78
CA ALA A 234 -8.29 -11.06 -6.12
C ALA A 234 -9.26 -11.16 -4.93
N GLU A 235 -9.91 -12.29 -4.80
CA GLU A 235 -10.78 -12.63 -3.67
C GLU A 235 -10.00 -13.26 -2.52
N THR A 236 -8.84 -13.86 -2.84
CA THR A 236 -7.94 -14.47 -1.86
C THR A 236 -7.34 -13.37 -0.97
N CYS A 237 -7.65 -13.43 0.34
CA CYS A 237 -7.02 -12.56 1.33
C CYS A 237 -5.59 -13.04 1.59
N THR A 238 -4.62 -12.15 1.41
CA THR A 238 -3.20 -12.44 1.62
C THR A 238 -2.66 -11.95 2.96
N ASN A 239 -3.52 -11.33 3.80
CA ASN A 239 -3.10 -10.86 5.13
C ASN A 239 -2.64 -12.04 6.01
N PRO A 240 -1.36 -12.09 6.42
CA PRO A 240 -0.85 -13.17 7.25
C PRO A 240 -1.10 -12.95 8.75
N ILE A 241 -1.64 -11.77 9.14
CA ILE A 241 -1.80 -11.36 10.53
C ILE A 241 -3.27 -11.53 10.95
N TYR A 242 -3.48 -12.27 12.03
CA TYR A 242 -4.79 -12.45 12.65
C TYR A 242 -4.80 -11.75 14.02
N TYR A 243 -5.87 -11.00 14.29
CA TYR A 243 -6.12 -10.37 15.58
C TYR A 243 -7.11 -11.28 16.34
N LEU A 244 -6.70 -11.82 17.51
CA LEU A 244 -7.45 -12.78 18.33
C LEU A 244 -7.88 -12.16 19.66
#